data_5a919316d7b0554b6bfa9d65dd850d2d
#
_entry.id   5a919316d7b0554b6bfa9d65dd850d2d
#
_cell.length_a   1.000
_cell.length_b   1.000
_cell.length_c   1.000
_cell.angle_alpha   90.00
_cell.angle_beta   90.00
_cell.angle_gamma   90.00
#
_symmetry.space_group_name_H-M   'P 1'
#
loop_
_entity.id
_entity.type
_entity.pdbx_description
1 polymer ?
#
loop_
_entity_poly.entity_id
_entity_poly.type
_entity_poly.pdbx_seq_one_letter_code
_entity_poly.pdbx_strand_id
1 'polypeptide(L)'
;IFSFRLLATNSGAAGLNTMINVDGNVFWMGKRNFFTYNGVVNELPCSVQYYVFDRMQTRYIDKTSVGHNKEFKEVTWFYVSNDNTSGSVNPEPDSYVTFNYAENAWSVGSMDRTVWRDSFGARNVPFAFDPDGYLYNQETGTSADGSAMTSFIESSPGEIPNTGQDLYLVDKVIPDVTMTSDTTLSLFINTRKYPNATEVTKGPFSITSSTEKVSTRAKGRQMSMKLQSSGTLDEWSLGTFRINAREDGLR
;
A
#
# COMPACT_ATOMS: atom_id res chain seq x y z
N ILE A 1 43.22 8.46 7.30
CA ILE A 1 43.09 8.90 5.90
C ILE A 1 41.70 8.48 5.43
N PHE A 2 40.92 9.46 5.00
CA PHE A 2 39.59 9.20 4.43
C PHE A 2 39.70 9.23 2.90
N SER A 3 39.02 8.32 2.23
CA SER A 3 38.88 8.35 0.77
C SER A 3 37.42 8.36 0.38
N PHE A 4 37.08 9.06 -0.69
CA PHE A 4 35.74 9.10 -1.26
C PHE A 4 35.81 8.43 -2.63
N ARG A 5 34.82 7.57 -2.87
CA ARG A 5 34.64 6.91 -4.16
C ARG A 5 33.22 7.14 -4.65
N LEU A 6 33.10 7.61 -5.89
CA LEU A 6 31.80 7.67 -6.56
C LEU A 6 31.36 6.24 -6.90
N LEU A 7 30.19 5.83 -6.41
CA LEU A 7 29.63 4.49 -6.64
C LEU A 7 28.68 4.46 -7.84
N ALA A 8 27.89 5.52 -8.01
CA ALA A 8 26.93 5.65 -9.12
C ALA A 8 26.60 7.12 -9.37
N THR A 9 26.03 7.40 -10.54
CA THR A 9 25.46 8.70 -10.92
C THR A 9 23.93 8.60 -10.98
N ASN A 10 23.25 9.74 -10.87
CA ASN A 10 21.77 9.84 -10.95
C ASN A 10 20.99 9.04 -9.87
N SER A 11 21.66 8.69 -8.77
CA SER A 11 21.07 7.92 -7.66
C SER A 11 21.08 8.70 -6.34
N GLY A 12 21.02 10.03 -6.41
CA GLY A 12 21.03 10.89 -5.23
C GLY A 12 19.79 10.72 -4.35
N ALA A 13 19.96 10.80 -3.03
CA ALA A 13 18.87 10.80 -2.07
C ALA A 13 18.03 12.08 -2.21
N ALA A 14 16.73 11.96 -1.96
CA ALA A 14 15.78 13.06 -2.03
C ALA A 14 15.98 14.09 -0.89
N GLY A 15 16.40 13.61 0.28
CA GLY A 15 16.68 14.43 1.46
C GLY A 15 17.62 13.72 2.43
N LEU A 16 17.97 14.37 3.52
CA LEU A 16 18.92 13.85 4.51
C LEU A 16 18.42 12.60 5.25
N ASN A 17 17.12 12.52 5.46
CA ASN A 17 16.48 11.49 6.28
C ASN A 17 15.78 10.39 5.43
N THR A 18 16.11 10.27 4.15
CA THR A 18 15.45 9.34 3.22
C THR A 18 16.20 8.02 3.04
N MET A 19 17.34 7.84 3.73
CA MET A 19 18.21 6.69 3.60
C MET A 19 18.27 5.90 4.90
N ILE A 20 18.20 4.58 4.78
CA ILE A 20 18.31 3.67 5.92
C ILE A 20 19.14 2.44 5.57
N ASN A 21 19.91 1.95 6.55
CA ASN A 21 20.64 0.70 6.46
C ASN A 21 19.88 -0.40 7.21
N VAL A 22 19.59 -1.47 6.51
CA VAL A 22 18.94 -2.66 7.03
C VAL A 22 19.82 -3.86 6.75
N ASP A 23 20.45 -4.41 7.78
CA ASP A 23 21.30 -5.61 7.72
C ASP A 23 22.37 -5.57 6.61
N GLY A 24 22.98 -4.41 6.41
CA GLY A 24 24.02 -4.20 5.39
C GLY A 24 23.48 -3.78 4.01
N ASN A 25 22.19 -3.84 3.78
CA ASN A 25 21.55 -3.26 2.60
C ASN A 25 21.10 -1.83 2.90
N VAL A 26 21.42 -0.89 2.03
CA VAL A 26 20.97 0.50 2.17
C VAL A 26 19.84 0.75 1.20
N PHE A 27 18.74 1.29 1.71
CA PHE A 27 17.58 1.70 0.91
C PHE A 27 17.41 3.21 1.00
N TRP A 28 17.06 3.86 -0.12
CA TRP A 28 16.73 5.29 -0.09
C TRP A 28 15.73 5.69 -1.17
N MET A 29 15.00 6.75 -0.86
CA MET A 29 14.17 7.45 -1.81
C MET A 29 15.00 8.53 -2.53
N GLY A 30 15.01 8.48 -3.85
CA GLY A 30 15.52 9.54 -4.71
C GLY A 30 14.40 10.52 -5.09
N LYS A 31 14.66 11.43 -6.03
CA LYS A 31 13.70 12.45 -6.44
C LYS A 31 12.48 11.89 -7.20
N ARG A 32 12.63 10.74 -7.86
CA ARG A 32 11.56 10.09 -8.63
C ARG A 32 11.63 8.57 -8.62
N ASN A 33 12.64 7.99 -7.99
CA ASN A 33 12.91 6.56 -7.97
C ASN A 33 13.32 6.14 -6.57
N PHE A 34 13.25 4.85 -6.31
CA PHE A 34 13.84 4.24 -5.12
C PHE A 34 15.10 3.49 -5.51
N PHE A 35 16.04 3.39 -4.57
CA PHE A 35 17.32 2.77 -4.81
C PHE A 35 17.71 1.84 -3.67
N THR A 36 18.56 0.88 -3.98
CA THR A 36 19.19 0.00 -3.00
C THR A 36 20.67 -0.14 -3.27
N TYR A 37 21.45 -0.42 -2.21
CA TYR A 37 22.86 -0.71 -2.27
C TYR A 37 23.20 -1.92 -1.41
N ASN A 38 23.77 -2.93 -2.03
CA ASN A 38 24.29 -4.15 -1.41
C ASN A 38 25.70 -4.49 -1.91
N GLY A 39 26.51 -3.46 -2.14
CA GLY A 39 27.80 -3.54 -2.83
C GLY A 39 27.74 -2.89 -4.21
N VAL A 40 26.58 -2.86 -4.84
CA VAL A 40 26.29 -2.15 -6.10
C VAL A 40 25.02 -1.32 -5.92
N VAL A 41 24.99 -0.12 -6.49
CA VAL A 41 23.79 0.72 -6.51
C VAL A 41 22.87 0.22 -7.63
N ASN A 42 21.64 -0.13 -7.25
CA ASN A 42 20.59 -0.53 -8.16
C ASN A 42 19.34 0.32 -7.94
N GLU A 43 18.59 0.56 -9.02
CA GLU A 43 17.25 1.07 -8.91
C GLU A 43 16.35 -0.03 -8.31
N LEU A 44 15.49 0.34 -7.37
CA LEU A 44 14.52 -0.53 -6.74
C LEU A 44 13.18 -0.34 -7.44
N PRO A 45 12.72 -1.30 -8.28
CA PRO A 45 11.47 -1.17 -9.00
C PRO A 45 10.28 -1.00 -8.04
N CYS A 46 9.45 0.01 -8.29
CA CYS A 46 8.31 0.33 -7.44
C CYS A 46 7.01 0.30 -8.24
N SER A 47 6.10 -0.61 -7.88
CA SER A 47 4.80 -0.77 -8.57
C SER A 47 3.86 0.43 -8.37
N VAL A 48 4.08 1.22 -7.30
CA VAL A 48 3.29 2.42 -6.97
C VAL A 48 4.05 3.72 -7.20
N GLN A 49 5.13 3.68 -7.98
CA GLN A 49 6.03 4.82 -8.20
C GLN A 49 5.29 6.08 -8.68
N TYR A 50 4.47 5.96 -9.72
CA TYR A 50 3.69 7.09 -10.24
C TYR A 50 2.72 7.63 -9.21
N TYR A 51 2.01 6.76 -8.50
CA TYR A 51 1.09 7.15 -7.43
C TYR A 51 1.77 8.03 -6.37
N VAL A 52 2.97 7.63 -5.92
CA VAL A 52 3.73 8.33 -4.90
C VAL A 52 4.26 9.67 -5.41
N PHE A 53 5.01 9.66 -6.52
CA PHE A 53 5.71 10.87 -6.97
C PHE A 53 4.80 11.91 -7.64
N ASP A 54 3.65 11.51 -8.20
CA ASP A 54 2.65 12.44 -8.73
C ASP A 54 1.83 13.11 -7.61
N ARG A 55 1.73 12.45 -6.44
CA ARG A 55 1.02 12.98 -5.27
C ARG A 55 1.92 13.68 -4.27
N MET A 56 3.22 13.55 -4.38
CA MET A 56 4.18 14.15 -3.46
C MET A 56 4.35 15.66 -3.73
N GLN A 57 4.30 16.46 -2.68
CA GLN A 57 4.70 17.87 -2.76
C GLN A 57 6.23 17.99 -2.82
N THR A 58 6.78 18.08 -4.02
CA THR A 58 8.24 18.15 -4.25
C THR A 58 8.91 19.33 -3.56
N ARG A 59 8.17 20.39 -3.26
CA ARG A 59 8.66 21.55 -2.48
C ARG A 59 9.12 21.17 -1.08
N TYR A 60 8.52 20.11 -0.50
CA TYR A 60 8.80 19.66 0.87
C TYR A 60 9.45 18.26 0.90
N ILE A 61 10.14 17.90 -0.18
CA ILE A 61 10.79 16.59 -0.32
C ILE A 61 11.88 16.37 0.74
N ASP A 62 12.47 17.44 1.24
CA ASP A 62 13.46 17.45 2.32
C ASP A 62 12.89 17.05 3.68
N LYS A 63 11.57 17.14 3.85
CA LYS A 63 10.87 16.65 5.04
C LYS A 63 10.60 15.14 5.02
N THR A 64 10.86 14.49 3.91
CA THR A 64 10.70 13.04 3.81
C THR A 64 11.62 12.35 4.80
N SER A 65 11.06 11.46 5.59
CA SER A 65 11.78 10.63 6.56
C SER A 65 11.58 9.14 6.25
N VAL A 66 12.48 8.30 6.75
CA VAL A 66 12.41 6.85 6.56
C VAL A 66 12.41 6.13 7.89
N GLY A 67 11.61 5.08 7.99
CA GLY A 67 11.56 4.15 9.10
C GLY A 67 11.78 2.71 8.67
N HIS A 68 12.20 1.87 9.61
CA HIS A 68 12.31 0.43 9.42
C HIS A 68 11.43 -0.27 10.45
N ASN A 69 10.71 -1.29 9.99
CA ASN A 69 9.99 -2.23 10.83
C ASN A 69 10.61 -3.62 10.63
N LYS A 70 11.40 -4.05 11.60
CA LYS A 70 12.13 -5.31 11.54
C LYS A 70 11.20 -6.52 11.55
N GLU A 71 10.10 -6.45 12.27
CA GLU A 71 9.17 -7.56 12.45
C GLU A 71 8.49 -7.92 11.13
N PHE A 72 8.01 -6.91 10.43
CA PHE A 72 7.33 -7.08 9.13
C PHE A 72 8.26 -7.00 7.92
N LYS A 73 9.57 -6.80 8.14
CA LYS A 73 10.56 -6.68 7.04
C LYS A 73 10.25 -5.52 6.09
N GLU A 74 9.96 -4.36 6.65
CA GLU A 74 9.47 -3.20 5.92
C GLU A 74 10.37 -1.98 6.08
N VAL A 75 10.51 -1.23 4.98
CA VAL A 75 11.10 0.10 4.95
C VAL A 75 10.01 1.07 4.49
N THR A 76 9.71 2.07 5.31
CA THR A 76 8.62 3.03 5.07
C THR A 76 9.17 4.44 4.95
N TRP A 77 8.80 5.13 3.87
CA TRP A 77 9.09 6.55 3.68
C TRP A 77 7.83 7.37 3.91
N PHE A 78 7.91 8.34 4.81
CA PHE A 78 6.86 9.30 5.10
C PHE A 78 7.11 10.58 4.34
N TYR A 79 6.11 11.12 3.65
CA TYR A 79 6.23 12.28 2.79
C TYR A 79 5.01 13.20 2.86
N VAL A 80 5.17 14.45 2.44
CA VAL A 80 4.06 15.42 2.35
C VAL A 80 3.32 15.21 1.03
N SER A 81 2.02 14.91 1.11
CA SER A 81 1.18 14.70 -0.07
C SER A 81 0.55 15.99 -0.59
N ASN A 82 0.12 15.97 -1.86
CA ASN A 82 -0.68 17.06 -2.45
C ASN A 82 -2.09 17.16 -1.84
N ASP A 83 -2.55 16.07 -1.21
CA ASP A 83 -3.86 16.01 -0.56
C ASP A 83 -3.81 16.63 0.85
N ASN A 84 -2.61 17.02 1.33
CA ASN A 84 -2.44 17.71 2.60
C ASN A 84 -3.04 19.12 2.53
N THR A 85 -4.30 19.20 2.95
CA THR A 85 -5.10 20.43 2.97
C THR A 85 -5.07 21.16 4.31
N SER A 86 -4.12 20.84 5.18
CA SER A 86 -4.04 21.40 6.54
C SER A 86 -3.97 22.95 6.58
N GLY A 87 -3.90 23.59 5.40
CA GLY A 87 -3.80 25.05 5.29
C GLY A 87 -2.51 25.63 5.88
N SER A 88 -1.63 24.76 6.34
CA SER A 88 -0.35 25.14 6.93
C SER A 88 0.59 25.69 5.85
N VAL A 89 1.24 26.78 6.17
CA VAL A 89 2.32 27.35 5.34
C VAL A 89 3.51 26.37 5.27
N ASN A 90 3.57 25.40 6.18
CA ASN A 90 4.65 24.45 6.32
C ASN A 90 4.10 23.05 6.70
N PRO A 91 3.46 22.34 5.74
CA PRO A 91 2.84 21.05 6.03
C PRO A 91 3.89 19.99 6.42
N GLU A 92 3.50 19.07 7.28
CA GLU A 92 4.30 17.92 7.71
C GLU A 92 3.87 16.64 6.96
N PRO A 93 4.68 15.56 6.97
CA PRO A 93 4.33 14.30 6.33
C PRO A 93 2.98 13.75 6.81
N ASP A 94 2.15 13.35 5.86
CA ASP A 94 0.77 12.86 6.04
C ASP A 94 0.50 11.56 5.29
N SER A 95 1.45 11.14 4.48
CA SER A 95 1.34 9.96 3.63
C SER A 95 2.61 9.14 3.70
N TYR A 96 2.49 7.85 3.41
CA TYR A 96 3.62 6.95 3.39
C TYR A 96 3.61 6.01 2.19
N VAL A 97 4.79 5.50 1.87
CA VAL A 97 5.00 4.35 1.00
C VAL A 97 5.91 3.36 1.68
N THR A 98 5.52 2.10 1.69
CA THR A 98 6.25 1.00 2.33
C THR A 98 6.72 -0.01 1.31
N PHE A 99 7.96 -0.44 1.45
CA PHE A 99 8.54 -1.57 0.72
C PHE A 99 8.77 -2.73 1.68
N ASN A 100 8.05 -3.83 1.47
CA ASN A 100 8.32 -5.09 2.12
C ASN A 100 9.43 -5.82 1.35
N TYR A 101 10.63 -5.88 1.95
CA TYR A 101 11.80 -6.44 1.26
C TYR A 101 11.88 -7.97 1.31
N ALA A 102 11.04 -8.64 2.09
CA ALA A 102 10.91 -10.10 2.09
C ALA A 102 9.98 -10.56 0.96
N GLU A 103 8.84 -9.87 0.79
CA GLU A 103 7.82 -10.20 -0.19
C GLU A 103 8.02 -9.49 -1.54
N ASN A 104 8.97 -8.53 -1.59
CA ASN A 104 9.17 -7.63 -2.73
C ASN A 104 7.88 -6.93 -3.16
N ALA A 105 7.14 -6.45 -2.18
CA ALA A 105 5.83 -5.84 -2.35
C ALA A 105 5.81 -4.38 -1.87
N TRP A 106 4.98 -3.56 -2.50
CA TRP A 106 4.80 -2.16 -2.15
C TRP A 106 3.38 -1.89 -1.66
N SER A 107 3.28 -1.01 -0.68
CA SER A 107 2.00 -0.50 -0.17
C SER A 107 2.08 1.01 0.04
N VAL A 108 0.93 1.66 0.07
CA VAL A 108 0.78 3.10 0.31
C VAL A 108 -0.33 3.34 1.30
N GLY A 109 -0.26 4.44 2.01
CA GLY A 109 -1.30 4.84 2.94
C GLY A 109 -1.12 6.26 3.45
N SER A 110 -2.01 6.66 4.35
CA SER A 110 -1.98 7.95 5.03
C SER A 110 -1.67 7.73 6.51
N MET A 111 -0.68 8.44 7.01
CA MET A 111 -0.29 8.44 8.41
C MET A 111 0.60 9.65 8.68
N ASP A 112 0.25 10.42 9.68
CA ASP A 112 0.98 11.63 10.07
C ASP A 112 2.16 11.24 10.97
N ARG A 113 3.33 11.01 10.37
CA ARG A 113 4.55 10.66 11.13
C ARG A 113 5.74 11.45 10.61
N THR A 114 6.45 12.06 11.55
CA THR A 114 7.65 12.86 11.27
C THR A 114 8.93 12.07 11.53
N VAL A 115 8.92 11.19 12.52
CA VAL A 115 10.05 10.34 12.91
C VAL A 115 9.53 8.96 13.26
N TRP A 116 10.21 7.94 12.79
CA TRP A 116 9.96 6.53 13.12
C TRP A 116 11.19 5.88 13.71
N ARG A 117 11.00 5.08 14.74
CA ARG A 117 12.04 4.25 15.33
C ARG A 117 11.55 2.82 15.53
N ASP A 118 12.32 1.88 15.02
CA ASP A 118 12.08 0.44 15.25
C ASP A 118 12.19 0.06 16.73
N SER A 119 11.68 -1.11 17.06
CA SER A 119 11.82 -1.71 18.40
C SER A 119 13.29 -1.83 18.81
N PHE A 120 13.62 -1.46 20.02
CA PHE A 120 14.97 -1.62 20.57
C PHE A 120 14.98 -1.69 22.10
N GLY A 121 15.94 -2.43 22.63
CA GLY A 121 16.15 -2.54 24.08
C GLY A 121 14.91 -2.98 24.84
N ALA A 122 14.43 -2.17 25.76
CA ALA A 122 13.24 -2.46 26.58
C ALA A 122 11.91 -2.19 25.84
N ARG A 123 11.94 -1.55 24.65
CA ARG A 123 10.74 -1.34 23.83
C ARG A 123 10.67 -2.44 22.77
N ASN A 124 9.66 -3.27 22.90
CA ASN A 124 9.39 -4.40 21.99
C ASN A 124 8.53 -4.05 20.77
N VAL A 125 8.07 -2.81 20.68
CA VAL A 125 7.27 -2.31 19.54
C VAL A 125 7.91 -1.07 18.94
N PRO A 126 7.74 -0.82 17.63
CA PRO A 126 8.13 0.42 17.02
C PRO A 126 7.37 1.61 17.60
N PHE A 127 7.93 2.79 17.48
CA PHE A 127 7.26 4.02 17.89
C PHE A 127 7.57 5.16 16.91
N ALA A 128 6.66 6.11 16.85
CA ALA A 128 6.78 7.24 15.97
C ALA A 128 6.22 8.51 16.61
N PHE A 129 6.71 9.66 16.15
CA PHE A 129 6.17 10.96 16.53
C PHE A 129 5.26 11.47 15.42
N ASP A 130 4.15 12.07 15.84
CA ASP A 130 3.32 12.86 14.94
C ASP A 130 3.84 14.32 14.78
N PRO A 131 3.23 15.14 13.91
CA PRO A 131 3.60 16.55 13.78
C PRO A 131 3.38 17.41 15.02
N ASP A 132 2.49 17.02 15.90
CA ASP A 132 2.17 17.75 17.14
C ASP A 132 3.11 17.37 18.31
N GLY A 133 4.00 16.39 18.10
CA GLY A 133 5.00 15.95 19.04
C GLY A 133 4.53 14.84 19.99
N TYR A 134 3.37 14.23 19.74
CA TYR A 134 2.94 13.06 20.49
C TYR A 134 3.68 11.80 20.04
N LEU A 135 3.98 10.94 21.00
CA LEU A 135 4.63 9.65 20.79
C LEU A 135 3.57 8.55 20.74
N TYR A 136 3.52 7.83 19.63
CA TYR A 136 2.65 6.67 19.45
C TYR A 136 3.45 5.39 19.39
N ASN A 137 3.00 4.35 20.10
CA ASN A 137 3.43 2.98 19.82
C ASN A 137 2.79 2.55 18.50
N GLN A 138 3.58 1.91 17.66
CA GLN A 138 3.14 1.39 16.38
C GLN A 138 2.99 -0.13 16.47
N GLU A 139 2.25 -0.74 15.54
CA GLU A 139 2.03 -2.19 15.48
C GLU A 139 1.42 -2.75 16.78
N THR A 140 0.51 -2.00 17.38
CA THR A 140 -0.19 -2.41 18.59
C THR A 140 -1.69 -2.28 18.41
N GLY A 141 -2.41 -3.41 18.53
CA GLY A 141 -3.86 -3.43 18.32
C GLY A 141 -4.27 -3.34 16.85
N THR A 142 -5.57 -3.12 16.62
CA THR A 142 -6.21 -3.16 15.30
C THR A 142 -6.87 -1.83 14.92
N SER A 143 -6.62 -0.77 15.69
CA SER A 143 -7.19 0.57 15.48
C SER A 143 -6.12 1.65 15.49
N ALA A 144 -6.41 2.79 14.86
CA ALA A 144 -5.60 3.99 14.95
C ALA A 144 -6.01 4.80 16.19
N ASP A 145 -5.37 4.55 17.33
CA ASP A 145 -5.67 5.19 18.62
C ASP A 145 -7.18 5.17 18.96
N GLY A 146 -7.79 3.96 18.84
CA GLY A 146 -9.21 3.77 19.07
C GLY A 146 -10.14 4.13 17.89
N SER A 147 -9.61 4.73 16.83
CA SER A 147 -10.35 5.05 15.62
C SER A 147 -10.25 3.92 14.60
N ALA A 148 -11.29 3.78 13.77
CA ALA A 148 -11.29 2.78 12.70
C ALA A 148 -10.24 3.09 11.63
N MET A 149 -9.55 2.06 11.17
CA MET A 149 -8.66 2.16 10.02
C MET A 149 -9.32 1.54 8.79
N THR A 150 -9.25 2.25 7.66
CA THR A 150 -9.62 1.66 6.38
C THR A 150 -8.41 0.96 5.79
N SER A 151 -8.48 -0.36 5.63
CA SER A 151 -7.47 -1.13 4.91
C SER A 151 -8.10 -1.81 3.69
N PHE A 152 -7.37 -1.89 2.59
CA PHE A 152 -7.88 -2.55 1.39
C PHE A 152 -6.79 -3.17 0.53
N ILE A 153 -7.20 -4.18 -0.24
CA ILE A 153 -6.44 -4.75 -1.34
C ILE A 153 -7.28 -4.62 -2.60
N GLU A 154 -6.71 -4.08 -3.66
CA GLU A 154 -7.38 -3.92 -4.95
C GLU A 154 -6.48 -4.44 -6.08
N SER A 155 -7.03 -5.30 -6.92
CA SER A 155 -6.32 -5.77 -8.11
C SER A 155 -6.37 -4.72 -9.22
N SER A 156 -5.36 -4.70 -10.09
CA SER A 156 -5.49 -3.96 -11.36
C SER A 156 -6.62 -4.55 -12.21
N PRO A 157 -7.26 -3.76 -13.07
CA PRO A 157 -8.19 -4.28 -14.06
C PRO A 157 -7.49 -5.30 -14.97
N GLY A 158 -7.91 -6.55 -14.89
CA GLY A 158 -7.41 -7.65 -15.71
C GLY A 158 -8.49 -8.20 -16.63
N GLU A 159 -8.07 -8.90 -17.69
CA GLU A 159 -8.94 -9.60 -18.62
C GLU A 159 -9.12 -11.06 -18.19
N ILE A 160 -10.33 -11.59 -18.33
CA ILE A 160 -10.67 -12.96 -17.94
C ILE A 160 -11.33 -13.67 -19.14
N PRO A 161 -10.72 -14.73 -19.67
CA PRO A 161 -9.30 -15.03 -19.76
C PRO A 161 -8.56 -14.02 -20.66
N ASN A 162 -7.26 -14.05 -20.73
CA ASN A 162 -6.35 -13.07 -21.38
C ASN A 162 -6.56 -12.83 -22.91
N THR A 163 -7.75 -12.94 -23.44
CA THR A 163 -8.03 -12.71 -24.86
C THR A 163 -8.57 -11.33 -25.19
N GLY A 164 -9.15 -10.64 -24.20
CA GLY A 164 -9.69 -9.29 -24.35
C GLY A 164 -10.85 -9.10 -25.33
N GLN A 165 -11.27 -10.16 -26.01
CA GLN A 165 -12.27 -10.06 -27.06
C GLN A 165 -13.70 -10.25 -26.57
N ASP A 166 -13.90 -11.09 -25.55
CA ASP A 166 -15.22 -11.49 -25.09
C ASP A 166 -15.63 -10.76 -23.82
N LEU A 167 -16.93 -10.66 -23.61
CA LEU A 167 -17.51 -10.24 -22.34
C LEU A 167 -17.70 -11.46 -21.45
N TYR A 168 -17.25 -11.34 -20.21
CA TYR A 168 -17.43 -12.37 -19.19
C TYR A 168 -18.41 -11.94 -18.14
N LEU A 169 -19.24 -12.88 -17.70
CA LEU A 169 -20.12 -12.75 -16.55
C LEU A 169 -19.52 -13.53 -15.39
N VAL A 170 -19.18 -12.81 -14.31
CA VAL A 170 -18.91 -13.41 -13.01
C VAL A 170 -20.19 -13.52 -12.23
N ASP A 171 -20.59 -14.73 -11.88
CA ASP A 171 -21.82 -15.02 -11.15
C ASP A 171 -21.57 -15.41 -9.69
N LYS A 172 -20.33 -15.83 -9.36
CA LYS A 172 -19.97 -16.29 -8.02
C LYS A 172 -18.52 -15.99 -7.71
N VAL A 173 -18.26 -15.51 -6.49
CA VAL A 173 -16.93 -15.41 -5.87
C VAL A 173 -16.93 -16.26 -4.61
N ILE A 174 -15.90 -17.08 -4.44
CA ILE A 174 -15.61 -17.82 -3.21
C ILE A 174 -14.43 -17.13 -2.56
N PRO A 175 -14.64 -16.41 -1.45
CA PRO A 175 -13.54 -15.74 -0.75
C PRO A 175 -12.66 -16.78 -0.05
N ASP A 176 -11.35 -16.53 -0.06
CA ASP A 176 -10.37 -17.24 0.74
C ASP A 176 -9.74 -16.23 1.68
N VAL A 177 -10.40 -16.00 2.80
CA VAL A 177 -10.03 -14.96 3.77
C VAL A 177 -10.01 -15.58 5.16
N THR A 178 -8.91 -15.40 5.87
CA THR A 178 -8.82 -15.67 7.30
C THR A 178 -9.10 -14.36 8.04
N MET A 179 -10.03 -14.38 8.98
CA MET A 179 -10.44 -13.19 9.74
C MET A 179 -10.94 -13.56 11.13
N THR A 180 -10.94 -12.58 12.02
CA THR A 180 -11.59 -12.71 13.34
C THR A 180 -13.11 -12.69 13.21
N SER A 181 -13.83 -13.18 14.24
CA SER A 181 -15.30 -13.25 14.24
C SER A 181 -15.96 -11.87 14.13
N ASP A 182 -15.29 -10.82 14.58
CA ASP A 182 -15.82 -9.46 14.65
C ASP A 182 -15.56 -8.68 13.37
N THR A 183 -14.71 -9.20 12.48
CA THR A 183 -14.37 -8.57 11.20
C THR A 183 -15.49 -8.74 10.18
N THR A 184 -15.84 -7.67 9.51
CA THR A 184 -16.71 -7.68 8.32
C THR A 184 -16.01 -6.95 7.18
N LEU A 185 -15.81 -7.64 6.06
CA LEU A 185 -15.18 -7.08 4.88
C LEU A 185 -16.21 -6.72 3.83
N SER A 186 -15.90 -5.69 3.06
CA SER A 186 -16.68 -5.25 1.90
C SER A 186 -15.94 -5.64 0.62
N LEU A 187 -16.57 -6.49 -0.20
CA LEU A 187 -16.08 -6.83 -1.52
C LEU A 187 -16.76 -5.96 -2.58
N PHE A 188 -15.94 -5.35 -3.43
CA PHE A 188 -16.39 -4.63 -4.62
C PHE A 188 -15.83 -5.33 -5.86
N ILE A 189 -16.64 -5.41 -6.90
CA ILE A 189 -16.27 -5.94 -8.21
C ILE A 189 -16.47 -4.85 -9.24
N ASN A 190 -15.38 -4.36 -9.78
CA ASN A 190 -15.39 -3.30 -10.79
C ASN A 190 -15.27 -3.92 -12.18
N THR A 191 -16.05 -3.46 -13.11
CA THR A 191 -16.07 -3.99 -14.48
C THR A 191 -16.02 -2.89 -15.52
N ARG A 192 -15.33 -3.14 -16.63
CA ARG A 192 -15.27 -2.25 -17.80
C ARG A 192 -15.53 -3.04 -19.08
N LYS A 193 -16.21 -2.43 -20.03
CA LYS A 193 -16.45 -3.02 -21.35
C LYS A 193 -15.24 -2.91 -22.28
N TYR A 194 -14.41 -1.90 -22.08
CA TYR A 194 -13.13 -1.65 -22.78
C TYR A 194 -12.25 -0.79 -21.87
N PRO A 195 -10.93 -0.68 -22.11
CA PRO A 195 -9.97 -0.06 -21.17
C PRO A 195 -10.34 1.35 -20.68
N ASN A 196 -10.88 2.18 -21.55
CA ASN A 196 -11.25 3.57 -21.23
C ASN A 196 -12.75 3.76 -20.95
N ALA A 197 -13.52 2.66 -20.79
CA ALA A 197 -14.94 2.75 -20.47
C ALA A 197 -15.12 3.17 -19.00
N THR A 198 -16.25 3.82 -18.74
CA THR A 198 -16.71 4.07 -17.36
C THR A 198 -16.81 2.76 -16.60
N GLU A 199 -16.21 2.73 -15.43
CA GLU A 199 -16.24 1.59 -14.53
C GLU A 199 -17.64 1.43 -13.93
N VAL A 200 -18.09 0.18 -13.86
CA VAL A 200 -19.33 -0.19 -13.18
C VAL A 200 -18.96 -1.04 -11.97
N THR A 201 -19.25 -0.51 -10.79
CA THR A 201 -19.00 -1.18 -9.51
C THR A 201 -20.23 -1.97 -9.06
N LYS A 202 -20.01 -3.22 -8.66
CA LYS A 202 -20.97 -4.08 -7.96
C LYS A 202 -20.50 -4.26 -6.52
N GLY A 203 -21.44 -4.16 -5.59
CA GLY A 203 -21.19 -4.24 -4.15
C GLY A 203 -21.59 -2.93 -3.44
N PRO A 204 -21.24 -2.77 -2.15
CA PRO A 204 -20.46 -3.73 -1.36
C PRO A 204 -21.19 -5.04 -1.10
N PHE A 205 -20.45 -6.15 -1.20
CA PHE A 205 -20.91 -7.45 -0.72
C PHE A 205 -20.22 -7.73 0.61
N SER A 206 -21.00 -7.98 1.66
CA SER A 206 -20.44 -8.29 2.99
C SER A 206 -19.86 -9.69 3.02
N ILE A 207 -18.63 -9.81 3.51
CA ILE A 207 -17.93 -11.07 3.77
C ILE A 207 -17.63 -11.14 5.27
N THR A 208 -18.07 -12.23 5.88
CA THR A 208 -17.82 -12.57 7.28
C THR A 208 -17.12 -13.92 7.36
N SER A 209 -16.65 -14.32 8.54
CA SER A 209 -15.99 -15.61 8.76
C SER A 209 -16.86 -16.82 8.36
N SER A 210 -18.19 -16.65 8.24
CA SER A 210 -19.14 -17.69 7.83
C SER A 210 -19.53 -17.61 6.35
N THR A 211 -19.00 -16.66 5.58
CA THR A 211 -19.38 -16.49 4.17
C THR A 211 -18.71 -17.52 3.28
N GLU A 212 -19.46 -18.49 2.79
CA GLU A 212 -18.96 -19.50 1.87
C GLU A 212 -18.81 -18.99 0.43
N LYS A 213 -19.73 -18.13 -0.01
CA LYS A 213 -19.77 -17.60 -1.37
C LYS A 213 -20.51 -16.27 -1.44
N VAL A 214 -20.11 -15.44 -2.40
CA VAL A 214 -20.81 -14.22 -2.82
C VAL A 214 -21.40 -14.46 -4.19
N SER A 215 -22.71 -14.32 -4.33
CA SER A 215 -23.40 -14.39 -5.62
C SER A 215 -23.52 -12.99 -6.22
N THR A 216 -23.19 -12.86 -7.50
CA THR A 216 -23.15 -11.57 -8.19
C THR A 216 -23.59 -11.71 -9.66
N ARG A 217 -23.66 -10.59 -10.37
CA ARG A 217 -23.79 -10.50 -11.84
C ARG A 217 -22.94 -9.35 -12.33
N ALA A 218 -21.63 -9.57 -12.33
CA ALA A 218 -20.66 -8.59 -12.81
C ALA A 218 -20.23 -8.97 -14.24
N LYS A 219 -20.50 -8.09 -15.22
CA LYS A 219 -20.23 -8.34 -16.63
C LYS A 219 -19.27 -7.29 -17.18
N GLY A 220 -18.17 -7.74 -17.80
CA GLY A 220 -17.19 -6.87 -18.45
C GLY A 220 -16.15 -7.65 -19.21
N ARG A 221 -15.29 -6.96 -19.96
CA ARG A 221 -14.05 -7.52 -20.52
C ARG A 221 -12.91 -7.43 -19.52
N GLN A 222 -12.83 -6.28 -18.83
CA GLN A 222 -11.87 -6.07 -17.77
C GLN A 222 -12.58 -6.03 -16.43
N MET A 223 -11.91 -6.57 -15.43
CA MET A 223 -12.45 -6.70 -14.10
C MET A 223 -11.36 -6.49 -13.05
N SER A 224 -11.69 -5.75 -11.99
CA SER A 224 -10.89 -5.69 -10.77
C SER A 224 -11.75 -6.02 -9.56
N MET A 225 -11.11 -6.51 -8.51
CA MET A 225 -11.75 -6.76 -7.23
C MET A 225 -11.06 -5.96 -6.15
N LYS A 226 -11.87 -5.33 -5.30
CA LYS A 226 -11.40 -4.62 -4.10
C LYS A 226 -12.03 -5.25 -2.88
N LEU A 227 -11.20 -5.64 -1.93
CA LEU A 227 -11.61 -6.09 -0.61
C LEU A 227 -11.19 -5.04 0.41
N GLN A 228 -12.10 -4.62 1.27
CA GLN A 228 -11.89 -3.51 2.20
C GLN A 228 -12.47 -3.82 3.58
N SER A 229 -11.77 -3.41 4.63
CA SER A 229 -12.27 -3.30 6.00
C SER A 229 -12.32 -1.84 6.45
N SER A 230 -13.13 -1.54 7.44
CA SER A 230 -13.28 -0.19 8.00
C SER A 230 -13.68 -0.19 9.47
N GLY A 231 -13.53 -1.31 10.17
CA GLY A 231 -13.82 -1.46 11.60
C GLY A 231 -12.60 -1.16 12.49
N THR A 232 -12.85 -1.04 13.78
CA THR A 232 -11.80 -0.83 14.80
C THR A 232 -11.14 -2.12 15.27
N LEU A 233 -11.81 -3.26 15.04
CA LEU A 233 -11.36 -4.59 15.48
C LEU A 233 -11.05 -5.51 14.31
N ASP A 234 -10.95 -4.95 13.10
CA ASP A 234 -10.76 -5.72 11.88
C ASP A 234 -9.34 -6.27 11.80
N GLU A 235 -9.24 -7.60 11.76
CA GLU A 235 -8.01 -8.34 11.52
C GLU A 235 -8.28 -9.42 10.48
N TRP A 236 -7.54 -9.38 9.38
CA TRP A 236 -7.77 -10.28 8.27
C TRP A 236 -6.54 -10.49 7.39
N SER A 237 -6.51 -11.63 6.73
CA SER A 237 -5.54 -11.94 5.68
C SER A 237 -6.23 -12.53 4.46
N LEU A 238 -5.75 -12.17 3.28
CA LEU A 238 -6.29 -12.62 2.00
C LEU A 238 -5.46 -13.77 1.46
N GLY A 239 -6.15 -14.88 1.19
CA GLY A 239 -5.62 -15.99 0.37
C GLY A 239 -5.98 -15.80 -1.12
N THR A 240 -6.34 -16.87 -1.78
CA THR A 240 -6.64 -16.87 -3.23
C THR A 240 -8.15 -16.89 -3.48
N PHE A 241 -8.71 -15.84 -4.03
CA PHE A 241 -10.09 -15.84 -4.50
C PHE A 241 -10.32 -16.85 -5.62
N ARG A 242 -11.44 -17.56 -5.54
CA ARG A 242 -11.94 -18.37 -6.65
C ARG A 242 -13.16 -17.68 -7.25
N ILE A 243 -13.14 -17.47 -8.55
CA ILE A 243 -14.25 -16.85 -9.29
C ILE A 243 -14.85 -17.86 -10.26
N ASN A 244 -16.17 -17.86 -10.39
CA ASN A 244 -16.86 -18.53 -11.47
C ASN A 244 -17.19 -17.51 -12.54
N ALA A 245 -16.51 -17.61 -13.68
CA ALA A 245 -16.70 -16.72 -14.83
C ALA A 245 -17.05 -17.52 -16.06
N ARG A 246 -17.98 -17.02 -16.87
CA ARG A 246 -18.39 -17.62 -18.14
C ARG A 246 -18.48 -16.58 -19.22
N GLU A 247 -18.28 -16.98 -20.44
CA GLU A 247 -18.52 -16.13 -21.60
C GLU A 247 -19.99 -15.70 -21.66
N ASP A 248 -20.23 -14.44 -21.97
CA ASP A 248 -21.55 -13.83 -22.06
C ASP A 248 -21.64 -12.86 -23.23
N GLY A 249 -21.13 -13.31 -24.37
CA GLY A 249 -21.22 -12.66 -25.68
C GLY A 249 -20.07 -11.70 -26.01
N LEU A 250 -20.13 -11.22 -27.25
CA LEU A 250 -19.11 -10.34 -27.86
C LEU A 250 -19.41 -8.84 -27.69
N ARG A 251 -20.55 -8.45 -27.12
CA ARG A 251 -20.98 -7.05 -27.04
C ARG A 251 -21.33 -6.62 -25.62
#